data_2d942a822e4226590dec238708a3c2cf
#
_entry.id   2d942a822e4226590dec238708a3c2cf
#
_cell.length_a   1.000
_cell.length_b   1.000
_cell.length_c   1.000
_cell.angle_alpha   90.00
_cell.angle_beta   90.00
_cell.angle_gamma   90.00
#
_symmetry.space_group_name_H-M   'P 1'
#
loop_
_entity.id
_entity.type
_entity.pdbx_description
1 polymer ?
#
loop_
_entity_poly.entity_id
_entity_poly.type
_entity_poly.pdbx_seq_one_letter_code
_entity_poly.pdbx_strand_id
1 'polypeptide(L)'
;RLRAAKRPVFSVNGNTVALAGRDLLHVASMLSCPVEVNIFYRTQARMDGLIAKLESWCTEDGLQVEVLGRRTDGRIDGLEGPRAQCEAAGIASADVVLVPLEDGDRCEALVAMGKTVLVVDLNPLSRTARTATVTIVDEVGRTATALKSHAKASQSPEPNPDWDNMACLQA
;
A
#
# COMPACT_ATOMS: atom_id res chain seq x y z
N ARG A 1 0.99 -5.33 -11.92
CA ARG A 1 0.01 -4.30 -11.57
C ARG A 1 0.70 -2.97 -11.20
N LEU A 2 1.56 -2.90 -10.17
CA LEU A 2 2.21 -1.62 -9.76
C LEU A 2 2.98 -0.94 -10.89
N ARG A 3 3.78 -1.68 -11.66
CA ARG A 3 4.54 -1.11 -12.80
C ARG A 3 3.66 -0.63 -13.97
N ALA A 4 2.50 -1.22 -14.14
CA ALA A 4 1.56 -0.87 -15.20
C ALA A 4 0.57 0.24 -14.77
N ALA A 5 0.59 0.63 -13.50
CA ALA A 5 -0.28 1.65 -12.96
C ALA A 5 0.12 3.05 -13.46
N LYS A 6 -0.86 3.91 -13.61
CA LYS A 6 -0.65 5.33 -13.93
C LYS A 6 -0.32 6.15 -12.68
N ARG A 7 -0.93 5.80 -11.55
CA ARG A 7 -0.79 6.47 -10.26
C ARG A 7 -0.78 5.43 -9.13
N PRO A 8 0.28 4.61 -9.02
CA PRO A 8 0.41 3.68 -7.91
C PRO A 8 0.67 4.42 -6.61
N VAL A 9 0.24 3.87 -5.48
CA VAL A 9 0.58 4.36 -4.14
C VAL A 9 0.77 3.19 -3.19
N PHE A 10 1.71 3.33 -2.25
CA PHE A 10 1.86 2.42 -1.12
C PHE A 10 1.20 3.07 0.09
N SER A 11 0.15 2.44 0.62
CA SER A 11 -0.50 2.89 1.84
C SER A 11 0.04 2.11 3.03
N VAL A 12 0.67 2.81 3.96
CA VAL A 12 1.32 2.20 5.12
C VAL A 12 0.69 2.66 6.43
N ASN A 13 0.58 1.74 7.37
CA ASN A 13 0.20 2.01 8.76
C ASN A 13 1.40 1.84 9.69
N GLY A 14 1.22 2.08 11.00
CA GLY A 14 2.31 2.00 11.96
C GLY A 14 2.98 0.63 12.03
N ASN A 15 2.21 -0.46 11.92
CA ASN A 15 2.77 -1.82 11.91
C ASN A 15 3.59 -2.08 10.63
N THR A 16 3.05 -1.68 9.49
CA THR A 16 3.76 -1.78 8.21
C THR A 16 5.08 -1.02 8.24
N VAL A 17 5.07 0.21 8.77
CA VAL A 17 6.30 1.01 8.90
C VAL A 17 7.31 0.31 9.79
N ALA A 18 6.88 -0.22 10.94
CA ALA A 18 7.77 -0.89 11.89
C ALA A 18 8.37 -2.20 11.35
N LEU A 19 7.58 -2.99 10.61
CA LEU A 19 7.99 -4.33 10.16
C LEU A 19 8.72 -4.34 8.82
N ALA A 20 8.33 -3.46 7.89
CA ALA A 20 8.80 -3.51 6.51
C ALA A 20 9.00 -2.13 5.86
N GLY A 21 8.84 -1.02 6.60
CA GLY A 21 8.82 0.32 6.03
C GLY A 21 10.05 0.66 5.20
N ARG A 22 11.25 0.32 5.68
CA ARG A 22 12.50 0.62 4.96
C ARG A 22 12.61 -0.14 3.64
N ASP A 23 12.26 -1.44 3.62
CA ASP A 23 12.28 -2.22 2.38
C ASP A 23 11.20 -1.78 1.40
N LEU A 24 10.01 -1.41 1.88
CA LEU A 24 8.95 -0.87 1.05
C LEU A 24 9.33 0.48 0.42
N LEU A 25 10.08 1.34 1.13
CA LEU A 25 10.62 2.57 0.54
C LEU A 25 11.59 2.28 -0.62
N HIS A 26 12.44 1.26 -0.49
CA HIS A 26 13.28 0.83 -1.62
C HIS A 26 12.45 0.39 -2.82
N VAL A 27 11.38 -0.40 -2.59
CA VAL A 27 10.48 -0.82 -3.68
C VAL A 27 9.76 0.39 -4.29
N ALA A 28 9.25 1.29 -3.45
CA ALA A 28 8.57 2.51 -3.89
C ALA A 28 9.48 3.40 -4.75
N SER A 29 10.73 3.59 -4.33
CA SER A 29 11.75 4.33 -5.10
C SER A 29 12.00 3.71 -6.47
N MET A 30 12.18 2.37 -6.55
CA MET A 30 12.40 1.66 -7.82
C MET A 30 11.20 1.74 -8.77
N LEU A 31 10.00 1.91 -8.24
CA LEU A 31 8.75 2.00 -9.00
C LEU A 31 8.25 3.44 -9.18
N SER A 32 8.98 4.42 -8.66
CA SER A 32 8.59 5.85 -8.65
C SER A 32 7.18 6.05 -8.04
N CYS A 33 6.89 5.32 -6.96
CA CYS A 33 5.62 5.37 -6.26
C CYS A 33 5.72 6.24 -5.00
N PRO A 34 4.75 7.10 -4.68
CA PRO A 34 4.65 7.72 -3.37
C PRO A 34 4.25 6.70 -2.30
N VAL A 35 4.61 7.01 -1.05
CA VAL A 35 4.20 6.25 0.14
C VAL A 35 3.33 7.15 1.00
N GLU A 36 2.10 6.75 1.29
CA GLU A 36 1.17 7.50 2.13
C GLU A 36 0.93 6.83 3.48
N VAL A 37 1.18 7.56 4.56
CA VAL A 37 0.85 7.13 5.93
C VAL A 37 -0.64 7.30 6.16
N ASN A 38 -1.34 6.19 6.42
CA ASN A 38 -2.76 6.18 6.75
C ASN A 38 -3.01 5.26 7.95
N ILE A 39 -3.40 5.84 9.08
CA ILE A 39 -3.50 5.14 10.37
C ILE A 39 -4.86 5.34 11.03
N PHE A 40 -5.30 4.35 11.81
CA PHE A 40 -6.57 4.37 12.52
C PHE A 40 -6.59 5.44 13.64
N TYR A 41 -5.60 5.42 14.52
CA TYR A 41 -5.46 6.42 15.59
C TYR A 41 -4.63 7.60 15.08
N ARG A 42 -5.24 8.45 14.27
CA ARG A 42 -4.62 9.58 13.60
C ARG A 42 -4.46 10.77 14.55
N THR A 43 -3.43 10.78 15.37
CA THR A 43 -2.99 11.99 16.09
C THR A 43 -1.85 12.66 15.34
N GLN A 44 -1.73 13.99 15.47
CA GLN A 44 -0.67 14.75 14.80
C GLN A 44 0.71 14.19 15.14
N ALA A 45 1.00 13.96 16.44
CA ALA A 45 2.28 13.44 16.88
C ALA A 45 2.62 12.06 16.26
N ARG A 46 1.63 11.16 16.10
CA ARG A 46 1.85 9.85 15.46
C ARG A 46 2.10 9.99 13.97
N MET A 47 1.35 10.85 13.29
CA MET A 47 1.55 11.12 11.87
C MET A 47 2.93 11.70 11.63
N ASP A 48 3.31 12.74 12.37
CA ASP A 48 4.62 13.40 12.25
C ASP A 48 5.76 12.41 12.52
N GLY A 49 5.65 11.58 13.57
CA GLY A 49 6.65 10.59 13.90
C GLY A 49 6.85 9.51 12.82
N LEU A 50 5.75 9.00 12.25
CA LEU A 50 5.83 7.99 11.19
C LEU A 50 6.39 8.58 9.89
N ILE A 51 5.93 9.76 9.50
CA ILE A 51 6.40 10.45 8.30
C ILE A 51 7.87 10.82 8.44
N ALA A 52 8.28 11.43 9.57
CA ALA A 52 9.67 11.78 9.82
C ALA A 52 10.58 10.54 9.79
N LYS A 53 10.10 9.40 10.30
CA LYS A 53 10.88 8.14 10.25
C LYS A 53 11.08 7.65 8.82
N LEU A 54 10.04 7.67 7.99
CA LEU A 54 10.14 7.30 6.58
C LEU A 54 11.08 8.26 5.81
N GLU A 55 10.96 9.56 6.02
CA GLU A 55 11.82 10.58 5.41
C GLU A 55 13.29 10.44 5.84
N SER A 56 13.54 10.10 7.13
CA SER A 56 14.88 9.79 7.62
C SER A 56 15.51 8.63 6.85
N TRP A 57 14.77 7.53 6.67
CA TRP A 57 15.24 6.39 5.89
C TRP A 57 15.45 6.73 4.41
N CYS A 58 14.59 7.56 3.81
CA CYS A 58 14.83 8.04 2.45
C CYS A 58 16.15 8.81 2.35
N THR A 59 16.44 9.68 3.31
CA THR A 59 17.70 10.45 3.36
C THR A 59 18.91 9.55 3.58
N GLU A 60 18.82 8.63 4.54
CA GLU A 60 19.88 7.69 4.89
C GLU A 60 20.28 6.80 3.71
N ASP A 61 19.30 6.33 2.94
CA ASP A 61 19.49 5.40 1.84
C ASP A 61 19.57 6.08 0.45
N GLY A 62 19.46 7.41 0.39
CA GLY A 62 19.49 8.18 -0.85
C GLY A 62 18.28 7.88 -1.78
N LEU A 63 17.12 7.57 -1.20
CA LEU A 63 15.93 7.20 -1.95
C LEU A 63 15.11 8.43 -2.36
N GLN A 64 14.57 8.41 -3.58
CA GLN A 64 13.65 9.42 -4.09
C GLN A 64 12.21 8.90 -3.96
N VAL A 65 11.58 9.13 -2.82
CA VAL A 65 10.20 8.74 -2.52
C VAL A 65 9.47 9.93 -1.91
N GLU A 66 8.32 10.27 -2.47
CA GLU A 66 7.41 11.24 -1.86
C GLU A 66 6.66 10.58 -0.71
N VAL A 67 6.81 11.11 0.50
CA VAL A 67 6.11 10.62 1.70
C VAL A 67 4.92 11.52 1.99
N LEU A 68 3.72 10.97 1.83
CA LEU A 68 2.43 11.61 1.98
C LEU A 68 1.77 11.24 3.32
N GLY A 69 0.69 11.95 3.66
CA GLY A 69 -0.13 11.69 4.84
C GLY A 69 -0.30 12.91 5.76
N ARG A 70 0.38 14.04 5.45
CA ARG A 70 0.23 15.27 6.25
C ARG A 70 -1.10 15.98 5.99
N ARG A 71 -1.52 16.00 4.73
CA ARG A 71 -2.77 16.64 4.32
C ARG A 71 -3.95 15.67 4.42
N THR A 72 -5.14 16.24 4.53
CA THR A 72 -6.41 15.52 4.58
C THR A 72 -7.37 16.10 3.53
N ASP A 73 -6.83 16.46 2.37
CA ASP A 73 -7.53 17.09 1.26
C ASP A 73 -8.17 16.08 0.29
N GLY A 74 -8.08 14.79 0.61
CA GLY A 74 -8.73 13.68 -0.08
C GLY A 74 -9.51 12.79 0.89
N ARG A 75 -10.42 11.95 0.34
CA ARG A 75 -11.25 11.05 1.12
C ARG A 75 -11.40 9.69 0.41
N ILE A 76 -11.51 8.63 1.19
CA ILE A 76 -11.95 7.32 0.75
C ILE A 76 -13.47 7.29 0.92
N ASP A 77 -14.20 7.26 -0.19
CA ASP A 77 -15.66 7.26 -0.19
C ASP A 77 -16.22 5.96 0.42
N GLY A 78 -17.33 6.07 1.11
CA GLY A 78 -17.97 4.91 1.77
C GLY A 78 -17.28 4.45 3.05
N LEU A 79 -16.17 5.08 3.45
CA LEU A 79 -15.47 4.79 4.70
C LEU A 79 -15.68 5.91 5.72
N GLU A 80 -15.86 5.54 6.98
CA GLU A 80 -15.93 6.49 8.08
C GLU A 80 -14.68 6.45 8.97
N GLY A 81 -14.54 7.51 9.80
CA GLY A 81 -13.44 7.63 10.74
C GLY A 81 -12.13 8.15 10.14
N PRO A 82 -11.06 8.12 10.95
CA PRO A 82 -9.79 8.77 10.58
C PRO A 82 -9.10 8.19 9.34
N ARG A 83 -9.30 6.91 9.05
CA ARG A 83 -8.70 6.25 7.87
C ARG A 83 -9.38 6.60 6.55
N ALA A 84 -10.59 7.20 6.61
CA ALA A 84 -11.23 7.76 5.43
C ALA A 84 -10.47 8.99 4.90
N GLN A 85 -9.77 9.72 5.76
CA GLN A 85 -8.97 10.88 5.38
C GLN A 85 -7.65 10.44 4.73
N CYS A 86 -7.36 10.99 3.57
CA CYS A 86 -6.13 10.72 2.82
C CYS A 86 -5.68 11.98 2.07
N GLU A 87 -4.57 11.92 1.37
CA GLU A 87 -4.16 13.02 0.49
C GLU A 87 -4.77 12.89 -0.90
N ALA A 88 -5.16 14.02 -1.49
CA ALA A 88 -5.69 14.07 -2.84
C ALA A 88 -4.66 13.56 -3.87
N ALA A 89 -3.38 13.89 -3.68
CA ALA A 89 -2.28 13.46 -4.53
C ALA A 89 -1.86 11.98 -4.31
N GLY A 90 -2.32 11.35 -3.22
CA GLY A 90 -1.98 9.98 -2.84
C GLY A 90 -3.14 9.01 -3.09
N ILE A 91 -3.61 8.38 -2.00
CA ILE A 91 -4.64 7.32 -2.05
C ILE A 91 -5.89 7.76 -2.81
N ALA A 92 -6.34 9.01 -2.66
CA ALA A 92 -7.58 9.46 -3.31
C ALA A 92 -7.49 9.38 -4.84
N SER A 93 -6.38 9.78 -5.45
CA SER A 93 -6.20 9.77 -6.92
C SER A 93 -5.58 8.48 -7.47
N ALA A 94 -5.12 7.56 -6.61
CA ALA A 94 -4.46 6.34 -7.05
C ALA A 94 -5.38 5.42 -7.87
N ASP A 95 -4.84 4.76 -8.88
CA ASP A 95 -5.48 3.67 -9.60
C ASP A 95 -5.09 2.29 -9.04
N VAL A 96 -3.89 2.17 -8.48
CA VAL A 96 -3.40 0.95 -7.80
C VAL A 96 -2.89 1.31 -6.42
N VAL A 97 -3.39 0.60 -5.40
CA VAL A 97 -2.98 0.79 -4.00
C VAL A 97 -2.38 -0.50 -3.46
N LEU A 98 -1.12 -0.47 -3.04
CA LEU A 98 -0.54 -1.55 -2.25
C LEU A 98 -0.77 -1.26 -0.77
N VAL A 99 -1.46 -2.16 -0.07
CA VAL A 99 -1.84 -2.00 1.33
C VAL A 99 -1.45 -3.24 2.12
N PRO A 100 -0.25 -3.31 2.67
CA PRO A 100 0.10 -4.35 3.62
C PRO A 100 -0.65 -4.17 4.94
N LEU A 101 -1.17 -5.27 5.51
CA LEU A 101 -1.85 -5.28 6.81
C LEU A 101 -3.08 -4.33 6.87
N GLU A 102 -4.07 -4.62 6.04
CA GLU A 102 -5.29 -3.82 5.89
C GLU A 102 -6.47 -4.37 6.70
N ASP A 103 -7.47 -3.51 6.95
CA ASP A 103 -8.79 -3.91 7.43
C ASP A 103 -9.80 -4.09 6.27
N GLY A 104 -10.82 -4.94 6.51
CA GLY A 104 -11.78 -5.32 5.47
C GLY A 104 -12.63 -4.13 4.99
N ASP A 105 -13.08 -3.26 5.89
CA ASP A 105 -13.93 -2.11 5.53
C ASP A 105 -13.23 -1.16 4.57
N ARG A 106 -11.96 -0.88 4.85
CA ARG A 106 -11.18 0.01 4.00
C ARG A 106 -10.81 -0.64 2.68
N CYS A 107 -10.51 -1.95 2.67
CA CYS A 107 -10.28 -2.70 1.44
C CYS A 107 -11.53 -2.66 0.53
N GLU A 108 -12.71 -2.93 1.09
CA GLU A 108 -13.99 -2.86 0.37
C GLU A 108 -14.25 -1.45 -0.20
N ALA A 109 -14.03 -0.41 0.59
CA ALA A 109 -14.21 0.96 0.15
C ALA A 109 -13.27 1.32 -1.02
N LEU A 110 -12.00 0.95 -0.94
CA LEU A 110 -11.03 1.21 -2.03
C LEU A 110 -11.41 0.45 -3.31
N VAL A 111 -11.85 -0.80 -3.21
CA VAL A 111 -12.32 -1.59 -4.36
C VAL A 111 -13.60 -0.97 -4.95
N ALA A 112 -14.54 -0.53 -4.11
CA ALA A 112 -15.77 0.14 -4.54
C ALA A 112 -15.50 1.47 -5.28
N MET A 113 -14.40 2.16 -4.96
CA MET A 113 -13.91 3.32 -5.73
C MET A 113 -13.27 2.96 -7.08
N GLY A 114 -13.29 1.69 -7.49
CA GLY A 114 -12.71 1.21 -8.74
C GLY A 114 -11.18 1.09 -8.73
N LYS A 115 -10.54 1.09 -7.55
CA LYS A 115 -9.10 0.95 -7.44
C LYS A 115 -8.69 -0.51 -7.50
N THR A 116 -7.54 -0.79 -8.09
CA THR A 116 -6.87 -2.09 -7.95
C THR A 116 -6.17 -2.14 -6.60
N VAL A 117 -6.64 -2.99 -5.70
CA VAL A 117 -6.13 -3.12 -4.33
C VAL A 117 -5.29 -4.38 -4.22
N LEU A 118 -4.02 -4.20 -3.86
CA LEU A 118 -3.05 -5.26 -3.64
C LEU A 118 -2.80 -5.35 -2.13
N VAL A 119 -3.02 -6.50 -1.51
CA VAL A 119 -2.84 -6.67 -0.07
C VAL A 119 -1.81 -7.74 0.26
N VAL A 120 -1.23 -7.62 1.45
CA VAL A 120 -0.44 -8.69 2.09
C VAL A 120 -1.20 -9.08 3.35
N ASP A 121 -1.62 -10.32 3.45
CA ASP A 121 -2.39 -10.85 4.56
C ASP A 121 -1.96 -12.28 4.87
N LEU A 122 -1.76 -12.60 6.14
CA LEU A 122 -1.42 -13.96 6.59
C LEU A 122 -2.60 -14.93 6.52
N ASN A 123 -3.84 -14.40 6.52
CA ASN A 123 -5.03 -15.19 6.53
C ASN A 123 -5.78 -15.11 5.19
N PRO A 124 -5.70 -16.16 4.34
CA PRO A 124 -6.41 -16.18 3.06
C PRO A 124 -7.93 -16.14 3.20
N LEU A 125 -8.45 -16.43 4.39
CA LEU A 125 -9.88 -16.42 4.67
C LEU A 125 -10.38 -15.07 5.24
N SER A 126 -9.48 -14.11 5.46
CA SER A 126 -9.87 -12.79 5.95
C SER A 126 -10.79 -12.07 4.95
N ARG A 127 -11.61 -11.16 5.45
CA ARG A 127 -12.42 -10.29 4.58
C ARG A 127 -11.54 -9.46 3.65
N THR A 128 -10.45 -8.94 4.14
CA THR A 128 -9.46 -8.21 3.35
C THR A 128 -8.92 -9.03 2.19
N ALA A 129 -8.40 -10.24 2.47
CA ALA A 129 -7.82 -11.12 1.47
C ALA A 129 -8.84 -11.49 0.38
N ARG A 130 -10.09 -11.74 0.76
CA ARG A 130 -11.15 -12.14 -0.15
C ARG A 130 -11.72 -10.99 -1.00
N THR A 131 -11.61 -9.75 -0.52
CA THR A 131 -12.13 -8.56 -1.20
C THR A 131 -11.10 -7.93 -2.13
N ALA A 132 -9.83 -8.04 -1.81
CA ALA A 132 -8.74 -7.44 -2.58
C ALA A 132 -8.69 -7.93 -4.03
N THR A 133 -8.18 -7.10 -4.93
CA THR A 133 -7.96 -7.49 -6.33
C THR A 133 -6.85 -8.54 -6.44
N VAL A 134 -5.80 -8.41 -5.63
CA VAL A 134 -4.70 -9.39 -5.53
C VAL A 134 -4.28 -9.49 -4.08
N THR A 135 -4.18 -10.73 -3.58
CA THR A 135 -3.70 -11.02 -2.24
C THR A 135 -2.39 -11.80 -2.29
N ILE A 136 -1.41 -11.30 -1.55
CA ILE A 136 -0.17 -12.02 -1.26
C ILE A 136 -0.33 -12.63 0.14
N VAL A 137 -0.45 -13.96 0.20
CA VAL A 137 -0.60 -14.67 1.49
C VAL A 137 0.79 -14.96 2.03
N ASP A 138 1.33 -14.01 2.78
CA ASP A 138 2.65 -14.13 3.39
C ASP A 138 2.84 -13.09 4.52
N GLU A 139 3.96 -13.18 5.23
CA GLU A 139 4.42 -12.19 6.20
C GLU A 139 4.97 -10.95 5.47
N VAL A 140 4.67 -9.75 6.02
CA VAL A 140 4.94 -8.48 5.34
C VAL A 140 6.44 -8.23 5.09
N GLY A 141 7.32 -8.62 5.98
CA GLY A 141 8.77 -8.44 5.81
C GLY A 141 9.33 -9.34 4.70
N ARG A 142 8.92 -10.61 4.65
CA ARG A 142 9.28 -11.50 3.54
C ARG A 142 8.74 -11.00 2.21
N THR A 143 7.48 -10.56 2.20
CA THR A 143 6.87 -9.96 1.02
C THR A 143 7.64 -8.73 0.55
N ALA A 144 8.00 -7.80 1.44
CA ALA A 144 8.76 -6.61 1.08
C ALA A 144 10.12 -6.97 0.47
N THR A 145 10.82 -7.95 1.04
CA THR A 145 12.10 -8.46 0.52
C THR A 145 11.93 -9.08 -0.88
N ALA A 146 10.89 -9.91 -1.08
CA ALA A 146 10.58 -10.49 -2.37
C ALA A 146 10.22 -9.42 -3.42
N LEU A 147 9.38 -8.44 -3.06
CA LEU A 147 9.03 -7.31 -3.93
C LEU A 147 10.26 -6.50 -4.33
N LYS A 148 11.20 -6.27 -3.40
CA LYS A 148 12.46 -5.57 -3.68
C LYS A 148 13.30 -6.34 -4.71
N SER A 149 13.35 -7.66 -4.62
CA SER A 149 14.05 -8.51 -5.60
C SER A 149 13.38 -8.44 -6.97
N HIS A 150 12.05 -8.56 -7.02
CA HIS A 150 11.28 -8.46 -8.27
C HIS A 150 11.30 -7.05 -8.87
N ALA A 151 11.33 -6.00 -8.05
CA ALA A 151 11.42 -4.62 -8.54
C ALA A 151 12.75 -4.30 -9.24
N LYS A 152 13.82 -5.03 -8.93
CA LYS A 152 15.12 -4.92 -9.63
C LYS A 152 15.11 -5.54 -11.03
N ALA A 153 14.20 -6.47 -11.31
CA ALA A 153 14.14 -7.13 -12.61
C ALA A 153 13.76 -6.12 -13.71
N SER A 154 14.51 -6.14 -14.82
CA SER A 154 14.30 -5.22 -15.94
C SER A 154 13.01 -5.48 -16.72
N GLN A 155 12.47 -6.69 -16.64
CA GLN A 155 11.23 -7.08 -17.30
C GLN A 155 10.19 -7.52 -16.25
N SER A 156 8.97 -7.05 -16.44
CA SER A 156 7.81 -7.53 -15.69
C SER A 156 6.81 -8.11 -16.70
N PRO A 157 6.21 -9.26 -16.41
CA PRO A 157 5.13 -9.76 -17.22
C PRO A 157 3.96 -8.77 -17.22
N GLU A 158 3.23 -8.72 -18.31
CA GLU A 158 1.99 -7.98 -18.38
C GLU A 158 1.00 -8.47 -17.30
N PRO A 159 0.22 -7.58 -16.72
CA PRO A 159 -0.81 -7.96 -15.78
C PRO A 159 -1.80 -8.94 -16.42
N ASN A 160 -1.98 -10.13 -15.82
CA ASN A 160 -3.00 -11.07 -16.27
C ASN A 160 -4.40 -10.43 -16.16
N PRO A 161 -5.13 -10.20 -17.27
CA PRO A 161 -6.46 -9.61 -17.23
C PRO A 161 -7.48 -10.56 -16.59
N ASP A 162 -7.27 -11.89 -16.72
CA ASP A 162 -8.16 -12.93 -16.21
C ASP A 162 -7.80 -13.38 -14.79
N TRP A 163 -7.05 -12.55 -14.04
CA TRP A 163 -6.67 -12.86 -12.67
C TRP A 163 -7.91 -12.98 -11.77
N ASP A 164 -8.07 -14.16 -11.17
CA ASP A 164 -9.09 -14.45 -10.17
C ASP A 164 -8.43 -14.66 -8.80
N ASN A 165 -8.58 -13.64 -7.94
CA ASN A 165 -8.03 -13.67 -6.59
C ASN A 165 -8.65 -14.79 -5.73
N MET A 166 -9.96 -15.03 -5.88
CA MET A 166 -10.65 -16.05 -5.10
C MET A 166 -10.23 -17.46 -5.51
N ALA A 167 -10.07 -17.73 -6.80
CA ALA A 167 -9.55 -19.00 -7.28
C ALA A 167 -8.13 -19.27 -6.73
N CYS A 168 -7.26 -18.24 -6.69
CA CYS A 168 -5.92 -18.37 -6.10
C CYS A 168 -5.91 -18.61 -4.60
N LEU A 169 -6.87 -18.04 -3.86
CA LEU A 169 -6.97 -18.24 -2.41
C LEU A 169 -7.52 -19.62 -2.01
N GLN A 170 -8.17 -20.31 -2.93
CA GLN A 170 -8.78 -21.64 -2.73
C GLN A 170 -7.89 -22.80 -3.20
N ALA A 171 -6.82 -22.51 -3.93
CA ALA A 171 -5.87 -23.48 -4.46
C ALA A 171 -4.88 -23.96 -3.39
#